data_1db55429628006734db5c3df707b56e6
#
_entry.id   1db55429628006734db5c3df707b56e6
#
_cell.length_a   1.000
_cell.length_b   1.000
_cell.length_c   1.000
_cell.angle_alpha   90.00
_cell.angle_beta   90.00
_cell.angle_gamma   90.00
#
_symmetry.space_group_name_H-M   'P 1'
#
loop_
_entity.id
_entity.type
_entity.pdbx_description
1 polymer ?
#
loop_
_entity_poly.entity_id
_entity_poly.type
_entity_poly.pdbx_seq_one_letter_code
_entity_poly.pdbx_strand_id
1 'polypeptide(L)'
;QSYFCKMPRKMKRERFEDLEVIDINSKGKGVLKSNDGKVIFVQGAVPGDKVTIEKYKKKGGYFEARLIEVNHPSPNRINPVCKHFGICGGCKWQHLSYKMQLQFKQKEILHNLKNISGMVLPKIDKIKAAEQTYFYRNKMEYAFSDKRWLCAEEIKVKTETLEKKGLGFHKSGMWDKVVDIDKCHLQQEPANAIRNCVKQFALDNNLEFFNHREKSGFLRTLMIRNSSQGEFMVLIQFYREDIANREAILKHLKDKFNLTSLLYCINSKANDTLYDQEIIVYSGSEFITEVMEKLKFKINAKSFFQTNSNQAYELYKITREFAGLKGYELVYDLYTGTGTIAQFIADKCNKVVGIESVPEAIAVAKESAEINGITNAFFEVGDIRKVFNQDFINRHGVANVVITDPPRNGMHPDVIKQLLNLTPDKIVYISCNNATQARDLSLMKEKYKLSKCRALDMFPQTQHIENIVLLEKI
;
A
#
# COMPACT_ATOMS: atom_id res chain seq x y z
N GLN A 1 -26.83 -36.64 28.28
CA GLN A 1 -26.22 -35.34 28.66
C GLN A 1 -26.29 -34.40 27.48
N SER A 2 -27.20 -33.42 27.54
CA SER A 2 -27.43 -32.44 26.48
C SER A 2 -26.34 -31.35 26.53
N TYR A 3 -25.54 -31.24 25.48
CA TYR A 3 -24.67 -30.09 25.22
C TYR A 3 -25.53 -28.90 24.84
N PHE A 4 -25.86 -28.03 25.77
CA PHE A 4 -26.37 -26.70 25.50
C PHE A 4 -25.24 -25.85 24.89
N CYS A 5 -25.26 -25.70 23.58
CA CYS A 5 -24.47 -24.68 22.86
C CYS A 5 -24.98 -23.29 23.32
N LYS A 6 -24.22 -22.61 24.21
CA LYS A 6 -24.53 -21.26 24.63
C LYS A 6 -24.41 -20.35 23.42
N MET A 7 -25.54 -19.98 22.80
CA MET A 7 -25.55 -18.89 21.80
C MET A 7 -24.88 -17.66 22.41
N PRO A 8 -23.99 -16.98 21.67
CA PRO A 8 -23.37 -15.76 22.16
C PRO A 8 -24.49 -14.74 22.46
N ARG A 9 -24.50 -14.20 23.69
CA ARG A 9 -25.45 -13.16 24.11
C ARG A 9 -25.39 -12.04 23.07
N LYS A 10 -26.52 -11.76 22.39
CA LYS A 10 -26.67 -10.56 21.54
C LYS A 10 -26.36 -9.35 22.41
N MET A 11 -25.28 -8.64 22.11
CA MET A 11 -24.92 -7.42 22.80
C MET A 11 -26.07 -6.41 22.61
N LYS A 12 -26.59 -5.85 23.71
CA LYS A 12 -27.62 -4.81 23.65
C LYS A 12 -27.00 -3.63 22.87
N ARG A 13 -27.62 -3.24 21.77
CA ARG A 13 -27.19 -2.07 20.98
C ARG A 13 -27.47 -0.84 21.82
N GLU A 14 -26.41 -0.17 22.23
CA GLU A 14 -26.48 1.04 23.05
C GLU A 14 -26.16 2.24 22.19
N ARG A 15 -27.06 3.22 22.17
CA ARG A 15 -26.94 4.48 21.41
C ARG A 15 -26.43 5.58 22.33
N PHE A 16 -25.52 6.38 21.82
CA PHE A 16 -24.96 7.56 22.47
C PHE A 16 -25.11 8.75 21.54
N GLU A 17 -25.59 9.84 22.07
CA GLU A 17 -25.85 11.08 21.33
C GLU A 17 -24.82 12.14 21.72
N ASP A 18 -24.50 13.03 20.81
CA ASP A 18 -23.62 14.20 20.99
C ASP A 18 -22.22 13.91 21.58
N LEU A 19 -21.69 12.73 21.34
CA LEU A 19 -20.32 12.44 21.77
C LEU A 19 -19.30 13.16 20.86
N GLU A 20 -18.34 13.83 21.50
CA GLU A 20 -17.25 14.50 20.77
C GLU A 20 -16.18 13.50 20.34
N VAL A 21 -15.76 13.63 19.08
CA VAL A 21 -14.61 12.89 18.53
C VAL A 21 -13.33 13.63 18.90
N ILE A 22 -12.51 13.03 19.76
CA ILE A 22 -11.33 13.70 20.36
C ILE A 22 -10.03 13.47 19.60
N ASP A 23 -9.93 12.35 18.83
CA ASP A 23 -8.69 11.98 18.14
C ASP A 23 -8.96 10.99 16.99
N ILE A 24 -7.91 10.58 16.28
CA ILE A 24 -7.91 9.49 15.31
C ILE A 24 -6.86 8.43 15.72
N ASN A 25 -7.21 7.16 15.61
CA ASN A 25 -6.27 6.06 15.85
C ASN A 25 -5.48 5.68 14.58
N SER A 26 -4.44 4.84 14.73
CA SER A 26 -3.57 4.33 13.66
C SER A 26 -4.31 3.57 12.53
N LYS A 27 -5.57 3.16 12.76
CA LYS A 27 -6.43 2.52 11.74
C LYS A 27 -7.35 3.53 11.03
N GLY A 28 -7.19 4.82 11.30
CA GLY A 28 -7.98 5.89 10.70
C GLY A 28 -9.40 6.01 11.23
N LYS A 29 -9.70 5.45 12.41
CA LYS A 29 -11.00 5.56 13.07
C LYS A 29 -10.99 6.71 14.08
N GLY A 30 -12.08 7.46 14.14
CA GLY A 30 -12.29 8.45 15.20
C GLY A 30 -12.31 7.81 16.59
N VAL A 31 -11.72 8.50 17.55
CA VAL A 31 -11.62 8.10 18.96
C VAL A 31 -12.56 8.93 19.79
N LEU A 32 -13.43 8.29 20.55
CA LEU A 32 -14.36 8.92 21.48
C LEU A 32 -14.20 8.30 22.87
N LYS A 33 -14.72 8.96 23.89
CA LYS A 33 -14.87 8.41 25.23
C LYS A 33 -16.33 8.43 25.61
N SER A 34 -16.81 7.34 26.17
CA SER A 34 -18.12 7.32 26.83
C SER A 34 -18.06 8.03 28.18
N ASN A 35 -19.22 8.34 28.77
CA ASN A 35 -19.31 9.02 30.07
C ASN A 35 -18.60 8.27 31.20
N ASP A 36 -18.50 6.93 31.10
CA ASP A 36 -17.75 6.05 32.01
C ASP A 36 -16.26 5.92 31.63
N GLY A 37 -15.73 6.79 30.74
CA GLY A 37 -14.32 6.87 30.36
C GLY A 37 -13.83 5.78 29.38
N LYS A 38 -14.69 4.88 28.90
CA LYS A 38 -14.29 3.82 27.97
C LYS A 38 -14.06 4.35 26.56
N VAL A 39 -13.01 3.86 25.94
CA VAL A 39 -12.64 4.24 24.56
C VAL A 39 -13.58 3.59 23.55
N ILE A 40 -14.02 4.37 22.57
CA ILE A 40 -14.89 3.95 21.46
C ILE A 40 -14.24 4.34 20.15
N PHE A 41 -14.17 3.41 19.21
CA PHE A 41 -13.66 3.66 17.86
C PHE A 41 -14.79 3.68 16.83
N VAL A 42 -14.83 4.72 16.02
CA VAL A 42 -15.88 4.95 15.02
C VAL A 42 -15.29 5.23 13.66
N GLN A 43 -15.70 4.46 12.64
CA GLN A 43 -15.32 4.71 11.26
C GLN A 43 -16.09 5.92 10.71
N GLY A 44 -15.38 6.83 9.99
CA GLY A 44 -16.00 7.97 9.31
C GLY A 44 -16.23 9.21 10.19
N ALA A 45 -15.83 9.15 11.47
CA ALA A 45 -15.87 10.30 12.37
C ALA A 45 -14.56 11.09 12.31
N VAL A 46 -14.64 12.41 12.37
CA VAL A 46 -13.52 13.37 12.29
C VAL A 46 -13.36 14.05 13.65
N PRO A 47 -12.15 14.24 14.17
CA PRO A 47 -11.93 14.99 15.41
C PRO A 47 -12.56 16.39 15.39
N GLY A 48 -13.31 16.69 16.46
CA GLY A 48 -14.14 17.89 16.60
C GLY A 48 -15.57 17.72 16.10
N ASP A 49 -15.94 16.56 15.48
CA ASP A 49 -17.35 16.27 15.26
C ASP A 49 -18.04 15.97 16.60
N LYS A 50 -19.31 16.38 16.74
CA LYS A 50 -20.24 15.79 17.70
C LYS A 50 -21.13 14.81 16.97
N VAL A 51 -21.20 13.58 17.44
CA VAL A 51 -21.79 12.46 16.70
C VAL A 51 -22.75 11.63 17.54
N THR A 52 -23.75 11.09 16.87
CA THR A 52 -24.59 10.00 17.40
C THR A 52 -24.04 8.66 16.91
N ILE A 53 -23.81 7.74 17.82
CA ILE A 53 -23.21 6.41 17.56
C ILE A 53 -24.02 5.28 18.16
N GLU A 54 -23.88 4.08 17.58
CA GLU A 54 -24.44 2.85 18.12
C GLU A 54 -23.30 1.83 18.37
N LYS A 55 -23.09 1.41 19.61
CA LYS A 55 -22.13 0.36 19.97
C LYS A 55 -22.56 -0.98 19.38
N TYR A 56 -21.65 -1.70 18.73
CA TYR A 56 -21.96 -3.02 18.17
C TYR A 56 -20.97 -4.12 18.57
N LYS A 57 -19.76 -3.78 19.03
CA LYS A 57 -18.73 -4.78 19.38
C LYS A 57 -17.85 -4.31 20.53
N LYS A 58 -17.67 -5.20 21.51
CA LYS A 58 -16.67 -5.05 22.59
C LYS A 58 -15.39 -5.80 22.19
N LYS A 59 -14.24 -5.19 22.37
CA LYS A 59 -12.92 -5.78 22.13
C LYS A 59 -11.98 -5.41 23.29
N GLY A 60 -11.73 -6.35 24.20
CA GLY A 60 -10.87 -6.08 25.35
C GLY A 60 -11.29 -4.81 26.10
N GLY A 61 -10.40 -3.82 26.15
CA GLY A 61 -10.60 -2.54 26.86
C GLY A 61 -11.36 -1.46 26.10
N TYR A 62 -11.85 -1.69 24.86
CA TYR A 62 -12.51 -0.69 24.04
C TYR A 62 -13.77 -1.21 23.31
N PHE A 63 -14.54 -0.30 22.74
CA PHE A 63 -15.70 -0.62 21.91
C PHE A 63 -15.49 -0.17 20.45
N GLU A 64 -16.12 -0.90 19.53
CA GLU A 64 -16.35 -0.43 18.16
C GLU A 64 -17.81 -0.02 18.04
N ALA A 65 -18.04 1.13 17.40
CA ALA A 65 -19.38 1.67 17.17
C ALA A 65 -19.59 2.05 15.72
N ARG A 66 -20.85 2.08 15.31
CA ARG A 66 -21.30 2.61 14.02
C ARG A 66 -21.61 4.08 14.18
N LEU A 67 -21.15 4.89 13.24
CA LEU A 67 -21.61 6.27 13.08
C LEU A 67 -23.06 6.24 12.55
N ILE A 68 -23.97 6.86 13.27
CA ILE A 68 -25.37 7.01 12.86
C ILE A 68 -25.55 8.37 12.21
N GLU A 69 -25.07 9.45 12.86
CA GLU A 69 -25.26 10.81 12.44
C GLU A 69 -24.09 11.69 12.91
N VAL A 70 -23.80 12.73 12.14
CA VAL A 70 -22.91 13.82 12.55
C VAL A 70 -23.81 15.01 12.92
N ASN A 71 -24.03 15.21 14.22
CA ASN A 71 -24.90 16.23 14.75
C ASN A 71 -24.33 17.66 14.51
N HIS A 72 -23.02 17.80 14.83
CA HIS A 72 -22.26 19.03 14.59
C HIS A 72 -20.94 18.69 13.91
N PRO A 73 -20.76 19.06 12.62
CA PRO A 73 -19.54 18.75 11.89
C PRO A 73 -18.35 19.60 12.38
N SER A 74 -17.19 18.97 12.45
CA SER A 74 -15.91 19.65 12.69
C SER A 74 -15.60 20.66 11.58
N PRO A 75 -14.96 21.80 11.88
CA PRO A 75 -14.42 22.71 10.85
C PRO A 75 -13.40 22.05 9.90
N ASN A 76 -12.81 20.92 10.31
CA ASN A 76 -11.87 20.16 9.52
C ASN A 76 -12.53 19.08 8.65
N ARG A 77 -13.84 18.89 8.77
CA ARG A 77 -14.62 17.99 7.93
C ARG A 77 -14.84 18.63 6.56
N ILE A 78 -14.55 17.87 5.50
CA ILE A 78 -14.78 18.27 4.12
C ILE A 78 -15.67 17.24 3.41
N ASN A 79 -16.32 17.65 2.34
CA ASN A 79 -17.07 16.72 1.50
C ASN A 79 -16.14 15.86 0.67
N PRO A 80 -16.26 14.51 0.73
CA PRO A 80 -15.48 13.62 -0.13
C PRO A 80 -15.76 13.85 -1.62
N VAL A 81 -14.71 13.87 -2.43
CA VAL A 81 -14.82 13.97 -3.90
C VAL A 81 -15.40 12.69 -4.51
N CYS A 82 -15.09 11.54 -3.93
CA CYS A 82 -15.46 10.23 -4.44
C CYS A 82 -16.85 9.82 -3.91
N LYS A 83 -17.80 9.54 -4.82
CA LYS A 83 -19.15 9.06 -4.45
C LYS A 83 -19.15 7.67 -3.79
N HIS A 84 -18.07 6.90 -3.96
CA HIS A 84 -17.90 5.58 -3.34
C HIS A 84 -17.22 5.64 -1.97
N PHE A 85 -16.90 6.84 -1.48
CA PHE A 85 -16.28 7.01 -0.16
C PHE A 85 -17.20 6.47 0.96
N GLY A 86 -16.60 5.77 1.93
CA GLY A 86 -17.35 5.12 3.02
C GLY A 86 -17.89 3.72 2.68
N ILE A 87 -18.03 3.40 1.39
CA ILE A 87 -18.47 2.06 0.91
C ILE A 87 -17.26 1.28 0.38
N CYS A 88 -16.52 1.85 -0.57
CA CYS A 88 -15.24 1.34 -1.03
C CYS A 88 -14.21 1.36 0.09
N GLY A 89 -13.45 0.28 0.27
CA GLY A 89 -12.47 0.15 1.35
C GLY A 89 -11.14 0.91 1.14
N GLY A 90 -10.93 1.56 -0.01
CA GLY A 90 -9.65 2.15 -0.39
C GLY A 90 -9.30 3.41 0.43
N CYS A 91 -10.00 4.49 0.22
CA CYS A 91 -9.80 5.75 0.95
C CYS A 91 -10.45 5.71 2.33
N LYS A 92 -9.76 6.28 3.33
CA LYS A 92 -10.27 6.36 4.72
C LYS A 92 -10.51 7.80 5.17
N TRP A 93 -9.88 8.79 4.55
CA TRP A 93 -9.80 10.16 5.05
C TRP A 93 -10.20 11.25 4.05
N GLN A 94 -10.94 10.92 2.97
CA GLN A 94 -11.43 11.96 2.04
C GLN A 94 -12.39 12.99 2.68
N HIS A 95 -12.94 12.68 3.85
CA HIS A 95 -13.78 13.56 4.64
C HIS A 95 -13.00 14.43 5.65
N LEU A 96 -11.66 14.30 5.66
CA LEU A 96 -10.76 15.05 6.53
C LEU A 96 -9.86 15.96 5.68
N SER A 97 -9.74 17.24 6.05
CA SER A 97 -8.86 18.17 5.33
C SER A 97 -7.43 17.66 5.25
N TYR A 98 -6.75 17.89 4.12
CA TYR A 98 -5.41 17.34 3.90
C TYR A 98 -4.39 17.83 4.95
N LYS A 99 -4.51 19.08 5.37
CA LYS A 99 -3.72 19.63 6.48
C LYS A 99 -3.84 18.77 7.75
N MET A 100 -5.06 18.37 8.11
CA MET A 100 -5.30 17.53 9.28
C MET A 100 -4.82 16.11 9.09
N GLN A 101 -4.92 15.53 7.87
CA GLN A 101 -4.33 14.23 7.56
C GLN A 101 -2.83 14.23 7.88
N LEU A 102 -2.09 15.26 7.45
CA LEU A 102 -0.66 15.39 7.73
C LEU A 102 -0.37 15.55 9.23
N GLN A 103 -1.16 16.33 9.95
CA GLN A 103 -1.00 16.52 11.40
C GLN A 103 -1.18 15.21 12.17
N PHE A 104 -2.22 14.41 11.85
CA PHE A 104 -2.44 13.11 12.51
C PHE A 104 -1.35 12.11 12.18
N LYS A 105 -0.87 12.06 10.94
CA LYS A 105 0.27 11.25 10.53
C LYS A 105 1.53 11.62 11.30
N GLN A 106 1.86 12.90 11.38
CA GLN A 106 2.99 13.40 12.17
C GLN A 106 2.86 13.06 13.66
N LYS A 107 1.67 13.25 14.24
CA LYS A 107 1.36 12.94 15.64
C LYS A 107 1.57 11.46 15.96
N GLU A 108 1.13 10.57 15.07
CA GLU A 108 1.30 9.12 15.23
C GLU A 108 2.78 8.72 15.29
N ILE A 109 3.61 9.25 14.39
CA ILE A 109 5.06 9.01 14.41
C ILE A 109 5.68 9.47 15.71
N LEU A 110 5.42 10.71 16.12
CA LEU A 110 5.93 11.26 17.38
C LEU A 110 5.53 10.41 18.59
N HIS A 111 4.25 9.99 18.62
CA HIS A 111 3.73 9.14 19.69
C HIS A 111 4.47 7.80 19.78
N ASN A 112 4.66 7.11 18.65
CA ASN A 112 5.30 5.80 18.63
C ASN A 112 6.80 5.91 18.94
N LEU A 113 7.49 6.87 18.36
CA LEU A 113 8.90 7.08 18.66
C LEU A 113 9.12 7.42 20.15
N LYS A 114 8.31 8.33 20.71
CA LYS A 114 8.44 8.73 22.12
C LYS A 114 8.17 7.59 23.09
N ASN A 115 7.12 6.78 22.83
CA ASN A 115 6.63 5.82 23.81
C ASN A 115 7.20 4.40 23.63
N ILE A 116 7.75 4.08 22.46
CA ILE A 116 8.20 2.71 22.15
C ILE A 116 9.71 2.64 21.97
N SER A 117 10.35 3.62 21.28
CA SER A 117 11.77 3.48 20.94
C SER A 117 12.71 3.58 22.13
N GLY A 118 12.34 4.35 23.15
CA GLY A 118 13.21 4.63 24.30
C GLY A 118 14.48 5.43 23.95
N MET A 119 14.55 6.00 22.73
CA MET A 119 15.63 6.86 22.28
C MET A 119 15.32 8.33 22.56
N VAL A 120 16.37 9.15 22.72
CA VAL A 120 16.25 10.60 22.72
C VAL A 120 15.86 11.05 21.31
N LEU A 121 14.77 11.81 21.20
CA LEU A 121 14.30 12.28 19.90
C LEU A 121 15.02 13.56 19.48
N PRO A 122 15.54 13.62 18.24
CA PRO A 122 16.04 14.88 17.67
C PRO A 122 14.86 15.83 17.37
N LYS A 123 15.15 17.01 16.87
CA LYS A 123 14.12 17.83 16.22
C LYS A 123 13.57 17.08 15.03
N ILE A 124 12.28 16.73 15.10
CA ILE A 124 11.61 16.00 14.01
C ILE A 124 11.21 16.98 12.91
N ASP A 125 11.58 16.69 11.68
CA ASP A 125 11.20 17.49 10.54
C ASP A 125 9.69 17.39 10.27
N LYS A 126 9.13 18.43 9.62
CA LYS A 126 7.75 18.38 9.16
C LYS A 126 7.58 17.26 8.15
N ILE A 127 6.47 16.56 8.24
CA ILE A 127 6.08 15.52 7.25
C ILE A 127 6.18 16.09 5.84
N LYS A 128 6.82 15.34 4.93
CA LYS A 128 6.82 15.68 3.52
C LYS A 128 5.43 15.41 2.95
N ALA A 129 4.73 16.46 2.60
CA ALA A 129 3.41 16.39 1.98
C ALA A 129 3.51 15.91 0.53
N ALA A 130 2.46 15.28 0.05
CA ALA A 130 2.29 15.01 -1.38
C ALA A 130 1.76 16.27 -2.08
N GLU A 131 2.32 16.59 -3.25
CA GLU A 131 1.83 17.68 -4.10
C GLU A 131 0.47 17.32 -4.70
N GLN A 132 0.33 16.07 -5.15
CA GLN A 132 -0.91 15.51 -5.67
C GLN A 132 -1.58 14.63 -4.61
N THR A 133 -2.77 15.01 -4.15
CA THR A 133 -3.54 14.24 -3.18
C THR A 133 -4.58 13.32 -3.83
N TYR A 134 -4.74 13.42 -5.15
CA TYR A 134 -5.53 12.57 -6.03
C TYR A 134 -4.74 12.26 -7.29
N PHE A 135 -5.14 11.27 -8.07
CA PHE A 135 -4.53 10.87 -9.34
C PHE A 135 -3.03 10.52 -9.27
N TYR A 136 -2.56 10.17 -8.08
CA TYR A 136 -1.16 9.86 -7.82
C TYR A 136 -0.81 8.38 -7.97
N ARG A 137 -1.81 7.51 -7.94
CA ARG A 137 -1.60 6.07 -7.86
C ARG A 137 -1.32 5.49 -9.24
N ASN A 138 -0.21 4.77 -9.35
CA ASN A 138 0.26 4.20 -10.62
C ASN A 138 -0.09 2.71 -10.81
N LYS A 139 -0.80 2.07 -9.85
CA LYS A 139 -1.27 0.68 -9.95
C LYS A 139 -2.60 0.53 -9.24
N MET A 140 -3.58 -0.03 -9.95
CA MET A 140 -4.88 -0.40 -9.40
C MET A 140 -5.26 -1.80 -9.89
N GLU A 141 -5.83 -2.59 -8.97
CA GLU A 141 -6.33 -3.94 -9.24
C GLU A 141 -7.82 -3.99 -8.92
N TYR A 142 -8.63 -4.32 -9.91
CA TYR A 142 -10.08 -4.37 -9.81
C TYR A 142 -10.55 -5.82 -9.89
N ALA A 143 -11.49 -6.22 -9.04
CA ALA A 143 -12.11 -7.52 -9.06
C ALA A 143 -13.41 -7.49 -9.87
N PHE A 144 -13.63 -8.48 -10.72
CA PHE A 144 -14.93 -8.76 -11.29
C PHE A 144 -15.79 -9.54 -10.29
N SER A 145 -17.08 -9.30 -10.26
CA SER A 145 -18.02 -10.06 -9.45
C SER A 145 -19.38 -10.18 -10.10
N ASP A 146 -19.94 -11.38 -10.10
CA ASP A 146 -21.32 -11.65 -10.49
C ASP A 146 -22.35 -11.20 -9.43
N LYS A 147 -21.86 -10.83 -8.22
CA LYS A 147 -22.68 -10.44 -7.06
C LYS A 147 -22.11 -9.17 -6.40
N ARG A 148 -22.22 -8.03 -7.11
CA ARG A 148 -21.75 -6.75 -6.57
C ARG A 148 -22.46 -6.35 -5.28
N TRP A 149 -21.86 -5.44 -4.54
CA TRP A 149 -22.49 -4.78 -3.41
C TRP A 149 -23.65 -3.91 -3.90
N LEU A 150 -24.82 -4.10 -3.28
CA LEU A 150 -26.00 -3.26 -3.49
C LEU A 150 -26.20 -2.34 -2.28
N CYS A 151 -26.56 -1.08 -2.52
CA CYS A 151 -26.92 -0.16 -1.44
C CYS A 151 -28.35 -0.45 -0.92
N ALA A 152 -28.72 0.17 0.19
CA ALA A 152 -30.02 -0.07 0.83
C ALA A 152 -31.20 0.33 -0.08
N GLU A 153 -31.01 1.37 -0.88
CA GLU A 153 -31.98 1.88 -1.85
C GLU A 153 -32.19 0.87 -2.97
N GLU A 154 -31.11 0.32 -3.54
CA GLU A 154 -31.17 -0.71 -4.60
C GLU A 154 -31.85 -2.00 -4.11
N ILE A 155 -31.60 -2.38 -2.84
CA ILE A 155 -32.23 -3.58 -2.24
C ILE A 155 -33.76 -3.40 -2.11
N LYS A 156 -34.22 -2.16 -1.83
CA LYS A 156 -35.67 -1.87 -1.70
C LYS A 156 -36.40 -1.95 -3.03
N VAL A 157 -35.71 -1.58 -4.10
CA VAL A 157 -36.27 -1.59 -5.49
C VAL A 157 -36.29 -2.99 -6.07
N LYS A 158 -36.87 -3.97 -5.50
CA LYS A 158 -36.99 -5.41 -5.92
C LYS A 158 -37.19 -5.63 -7.44
N THR A 159 -36.36 -5.06 -8.29
CA THR A 159 -36.45 -5.24 -9.75
C THR A 159 -35.58 -6.41 -10.19
N GLU A 160 -36.16 -7.36 -10.91
CA GLU A 160 -35.46 -8.46 -11.58
C GLU A 160 -34.41 -7.95 -12.59
N THR A 161 -34.57 -6.71 -13.04
CA THR A 161 -33.71 -6.02 -14.03
C THR A 161 -32.46 -5.40 -13.46
N LEU A 162 -32.24 -5.47 -12.14
CA LEU A 162 -31.06 -4.86 -11.52
C LEU A 162 -29.79 -5.62 -11.89
N GLU A 163 -28.84 -4.92 -12.57
CA GLU A 163 -27.53 -5.49 -12.87
C GLU A 163 -26.75 -5.85 -11.59
N LYS A 164 -26.41 -7.12 -11.46
CA LYS A 164 -25.69 -7.69 -10.31
C LYS A 164 -24.20 -7.84 -10.56
N LYS A 165 -23.75 -7.76 -11.81
CA LYS A 165 -22.33 -7.78 -12.17
C LYS A 165 -21.66 -6.45 -11.84
N GLY A 166 -20.43 -6.49 -11.35
CA GLY A 166 -19.67 -5.29 -11.02
C GLY A 166 -18.18 -5.48 -11.19
N LEU A 167 -17.49 -4.37 -11.50
CA LEU A 167 -16.03 -4.29 -11.60
C LEU A 167 -15.51 -3.18 -10.69
N GLY A 168 -14.76 -3.56 -9.66
CA GLY A 168 -14.26 -2.58 -8.71
C GLY A 168 -13.48 -3.20 -7.55
N PHE A 169 -13.73 -2.76 -6.33
CA PHE A 169 -12.97 -3.17 -5.16
C PHE A 169 -13.82 -3.98 -4.18
N HIS A 170 -13.20 -4.93 -3.50
CA HIS A 170 -13.87 -5.63 -2.42
C HIS A 170 -14.35 -4.66 -1.34
N LYS A 171 -15.61 -4.81 -0.93
CA LYS A 171 -16.15 -4.04 0.20
C LYS A 171 -15.38 -4.36 1.47
N SER A 172 -15.02 -3.34 2.22
CA SER A 172 -14.32 -3.52 3.49
C SER A 172 -15.05 -4.48 4.44
N GLY A 173 -14.37 -5.57 4.82
CA GLY A 173 -14.92 -6.62 5.70
C GLY A 173 -15.77 -7.68 4.98
N MET A 174 -15.90 -7.64 3.66
CA MET A 174 -16.64 -8.60 2.85
C MET A 174 -15.79 -9.03 1.65
N TRP A 175 -15.26 -10.23 1.71
CA TRP A 175 -14.36 -10.77 0.67
C TRP A 175 -15.10 -11.19 -0.61
N ASP A 176 -16.39 -11.46 -0.52
CA ASP A 176 -17.25 -11.95 -1.62
C ASP A 176 -18.12 -10.87 -2.26
N LYS A 177 -17.98 -9.61 -1.84
CA LYS A 177 -18.74 -8.47 -2.36
C LYS A 177 -17.82 -7.41 -2.93
N VAL A 178 -18.07 -7.06 -4.18
CA VAL A 178 -17.34 -6.01 -4.90
C VAL A 178 -18.21 -4.77 -5.02
N VAL A 179 -17.68 -3.63 -4.62
CA VAL A 179 -18.27 -2.32 -4.89
C VAL A 179 -17.98 -1.98 -6.34
N ASP A 180 -19.03 -1.86 -7.15
CA ASP A 180 -18.90 -1.43 -8.53
C ASP A 180 -18.46 0.03 -8.60
N ILE A 181 -17.38 0.32 -9.33
CA ILE A 181 -16.74 1.63 -9.33
C ILE A 181 -16.97 2.32 -10.69
N ASP A 182 -17.58 3.50 -10.68
CA ASP A 182 -17.69 4.31 -11.90
C ASP A 182 -16.47 5.19 -12.11
N LYS A 183 -15.99 5.84 -11.05
CA LYS A 183 -14.81 6.70 -11.09
C LYS A 183 -13.97 6.56 -9.82
N CYS A 184 -12.70 6.18 -9.99
CA CYS A 184 -11.69 6.25 -8.95
C CYS A 184 -10.84 7.49 -9.15
N HIS A 185 -10.73 8.31 -8.10
CA HIS A 185 -9.96 9.56 -8.14
C HIS A 185 -8.49 9.36 -7.74
N LEU A 186 -8.00 8.11 -7.60
CA LEU A 186 -6.62 7.85 -7.20
C LEU A 186 -5.69 7.60 -8.38
N GLN A 187 -6.20 7.07 -9.50
CA GLN A 187 -5.40 6.82 -10.70
C GLN A 187 -5.81 7.80 -11.81
N GLN A 188 -4.84 8.26 -12.57
CA GLN A 188 -5.06 9.19 -13.69
C GLN A 188 -5.79 8.53 -14.87
N GLU A 189 -6.42 9.35 -15.72
CA GLU A 189 -7.00 8.87 -16.97
C GLU A 189 -5.87 8.46 -17.96
N PRO A 190 -6.14 7.46 -18.81
CA PRO A 190 -7.43 6.85 -19.13
C PRO A 190 -7.82 5.63 -18.27
N ALA A 191 -7.28 5.44 -17.05
CA ALA A 191 -7.55 4.24 -16.25
C ALA A 191 -9.04 3.99 -15.98
N ASN A 192 -9.83 5.05 -15.68
CA ASN A 192 -11.28 4.90 -15.53
C ASN A 192 -11.96 4.57 -16.84
N ALA A 193 -11.55 5.19 -17.95
CA ALA A 193 -12.09 4.91 -19.28
C ALA A 193 -11.81 3.45 -19.68
N ILE A 194 -10.60 2.93 -19.44
CA ILE A 194 -10.22 1.53 -19.69
C ILE A 194 -11.11 0.59 -18.88
N ARG A 195 -11.20 0.79 -17.54
CA ARG A 195 -12.02 -0.06 -16.68
C ARG A 195 -13.49 -0.08 -17.12
N ASN A 196 -14.06 1.09 -17.38
CA ASN A 196 -15.46 1.19 -17.79
C ASN A 196 -15.68 0.56 -19.16
N CYS A 197 -14.76 0.71 -20.10
CA CYS A 197 -14.80 0.06 -21.41
C CYS A 197 -14.78 -1.47 -21.28
N VAL A 198 -13.87 -2.02 -20.45
CA VAL A 198 -13.81 -3.47 -20.16
C VAL A 198 -15.13 -3.97 -19.57
N LYS A 199 -15.68 -3.25 -18.59
CA LYS A 199 -16.95 -3.62 -17.96
C LYS A 199 -18.09 -3.59 -18.98
N GLN A 200 -18.22 -2.52 -19.75
CA GLN A 200 -19.31 -2.36 -20.71
C GLN A 200 -19.23 -3.43 -21.79
N PHE A 201 -18.07 -3.67 -22.38
CA PHE A 201 -17.87 -4.75 -23.35
C PHE A 201 -18.30 -6.11 -22.79
N ALA A 202 -17.92 -6.40 -21.53
CA ALA A 202 -18.26 -7.65 -20.89
C ALA A 202 -19.78 -7.82 -20.66
N LEU A 203 -20.48 -6.72 -20.34
CA LEU A 203 -21.95 -6.73 -20.19
C LEU A 203 -22.65 -6.90 -21.53
N ASP A 204 -22.24 -6.16 -22.57
CA ASP A 204 -22.84 -6.18 -23.90
C ASP A 204 -22.70 -7.55 -24.59
N ASN A 205 -21.59 -8.26 -24.28
CA ASN A 205 -21.32 -9.60 -24.82
C ASN A 205 -21.68 -10.74 -23.85
N ASN A 206 -22.40 -10.44 -22.76
CA ASN A 206 -22.84 -11.41 -21.76
C ASN A 206 -21.71 -12.27 -21.15
N LEU A 207 -20.46 -11.73 -21.06
CA LEU A 207 -19.35 -12.46 -20.47
C LEU A 207 -19.61 -12.77 -19.00
N GLU A 208 -19.14 -13.92 -18.55
CA GLU A 208 -19.26 -14.34 -17.15
C GLU A 208 -18.29 -13.58 -16.27
N PHE A 209 -18.81 -12.95 -15.19
CA PHE A 209 -17.99 -12.37 -14.13
C PHE A 209 -17.71 -13.42 -13.05
N PHE A 210 -16.60 -13.28 -12.35
CA PHE A 210 -16.16 -14.25 -11.36
C PHE A 210 -17.10 -14.33 -10.16
N ASN A 211 -17.49 -15.55 -9.80
CA ASN A 211 -18.20 -15.84 -8.55
C ASN A 211 -17.20 -16.21 -7.47
N HIS A 212 -17.01 -15.30 -6.51
CA HIS A 212 -16.00 -15.48 -5.45
C HIS A 212 -16.29 -16.65 -4.51
N ARG A 213 -17.56 -17.04 -4.32
CA ARG A 213 -17.97 -18.15 -3.45
C ARG A 213 -17.83 -19.50 -4.14
N GLU A 214 -18.33 -19.59 -5.35
CA GLU A 214 -18.37 -20.84 -6.14
C GLU A 214 -17.06 -21.07 -6.90
N LYS A 215 -16.20 -20.03 -6.99
CA LYS A 215 -14.94 -20.06 -7.76
C LYS A 215 -15.20 -20.49 -9.19
N SER A 216 -16.07 -19.77 -9.86
CA SER A 216 -16.49 -20.02 -11.25
C SER A 216 -16.61 -18.70 -12.01
N GLY A 217 -16.78 -18.80 -13.34
CA GLY A 217 -16.89 -17.66 -14.23
C GLY A 217 -15.72 -17.56 -15.19
N PHE A 218 -15.55 -16.40 -15.83
CA PHE A 218 -14.53 -16.17 -16.86
C PHE A 218 -13.62 -14.99 -16.50
N LEU A 219 -14.16 -13.77 -16.34
CA LEU A 219 -13.42 -12.56 -16.00
C LEU A 219 -13.14 -12.49 -14.50
N ARG A 220 -11.88 -12.42 -14.09
CA ARG A 220 -11.49 -12.50 -12.69
C ARG A 220 -10.99 -11.19 -12.10
N THR A 221 -9.89 -10.64 -12.63
CA THR A 221 -9.33 -9.35 -12.19
C THR A 221 -8.85 -8.53 -13.37
N LEU A 222 -8.86 -7.22 -13.21
CA LEU A 222 -8.30 -6.24 -14.13
C LEU A 222 -7.24 -5.44 -13.37
N MET A 223 -6.00 -5.49 -13.81
CA MET A 223 -4.94 -4.63 -13.32
C MET A 223 -4.63 -3.54 -14.35
N ILE A 224 -4.53 -2.30 -13.89
CA ILE A 224 -4.09 -1.16 -14.71
C ILE A 224 -2.88 -0.54 -14.01
N ARG A 225 -1.77 -0.45 -14.72
CA ARG A 225 -0.57 0.31 -14.31
C ARG A 225 -0.31 1.45 -15.26
N ASN A 226 0.29 2.50 -14.75
CA ASN A 226 0.81 3.59 -15.55
C ASN A 226 2.16 4.05 -15.01
N SER A 227 2.96 4.67 -15.86
CA SER A 227 4.22 5.30 -15.48
C SER A 227 4.13 6.82 -15.53
N SER A 228 5.17 7.50 -15.01
CA SER A 228 5.33 8.95 -15.12
C SER A 228 5.54 9.41 -16.58
N GLN A 229 5.87 8.48 -17.48
CA GLN A 229 6.04 8.74 -18.92
C GLN A 229 4.73 8.67 -19.71
N GLY A 230 3.59 8.47 -19.03
CA GLY A 230 2.28 8.32 -19.68
C GLY A 230 2.05 6.98 -20.35
N GLU A 231 2.89 5.99 -20.07
CA GLU A 231 2.72 4.62 -20.54
C GLU A 231 1.68 3.88 -19.71
N PHE A 232 0.86 3.04 -20.36
CA PHE A 232 -0.16 2.24 -19.72
C PHE A 232 0.03 0.75 -19.98
N MET A 233 -0.05 -0.03 -18.90
CA MET A 233 -0.11 -1.50 -18.91
C MET A 233 -1.47 -1.93 -18.41
N VAL A 234 -2.13 -2.80 -19.16
CA VAL A 234 -3.39 -3.45 -18.78
C VAL A 234 -3.18 -4.95 -18.75
N LEU A 235 -3.56 -5.59 -17.65
CA LEU A 235 -3.56 -7.04 -17.53
C LEU A 235 -4.96 -7.52 -17.11
N ILE A 236 -5.51 -8.46 -17.89
CA ILE A 236 -6.76 -9.16 -17.52
C ILE A 236 -6.40 -10.57 -17.06
N GLN A 237 -6.83 -10.94 -15.86
CA GLN A 237 -6.85 -12.32 -15.42
C GLN A 237 -8.17 -12.96 -15.80
N PHE A 238 -8.09 -14.06 -16.54
CA PHE A 238 -9.22 -14.94 -16.81
C PHE A 238 -9.16 -16.13 -15.84
N TYR A 239 -10.30 -16.59 -15.37
CA TYR A 239 -10.35 -17.77 -14.50
C TYR A 239 -10.17 -19.08 -15.26
N ARG A 240 -10.69 -19.16 -16.47
CA ARG A 240 -10.61 -20.29 -17.39
C ARG A 240 -10.27 -19.84 -18.80
N GLU A 241 -9.80 -20.75 -19.62
CA GLU A 241 -9.57 -20.47 -21.03
C GLU A 241 -10.91 -20.41 -21.78
N ASP A 242 -11.05 -19.39 -22.60
CA ASP A 242 -12.12 -19.18 -23.57
C ASP A 242 -11.55 -18.28 -24.67
N ILE A 243 -10.95 -18.91 -25.66
CA ILE A 243 -10.16 -18.22 -26.70
C ILE A 243 -11.00 -17.15 -27.41
N ALA A 244 -12.25 -17.48 -27.79
CA ALA A 244 -13.09 -16.56 -28.56
C ALA A 244 -13.41 -15.28 -27.76
N ASN A 245 -13.85 -15.43 -26.53
CA ASN A 245 -14.19 -14.30 -25.67
C ASN A 245 -12.94 -13.52 -25.21
N ARG A 246 -11.83 -14.21 -24.93
CA ARG A 246 -10.54 -13.57 -24.61
C ARG A 246 -10.04 -12.70 -25.78
N GLU A 247 -9.99 -13.26 -26.98
CA GLU A 247 -9.54 -12.52 -28.18
C GLU A 247 -10.43 -11.30 -28.46
N ALA A 248 -11.75 -11.46 -28.31
CA ALA A 248 -12.71 -10.39 -28.54
C ALA A 248 -12.48 -9.19 -27.61
N ILE A 249 -12.35 -9.42 -26.30
CA ILE A 249 -12.16 -8.33 -25.32
C ILE A 249 -10.76 -7.70 -25.43
N LEU A 250 -9.70 -8.48 -25.64
CA LEU A 250 -8.35 -7.97 -25.81
C LEU A 250 -8.20 -7.16 -27.09
N LYS A 251 -8.76 -7.65 -28.20
CA LYS A 251 -8.82 -6.90 -29.47
C LYS A 251 -9.57 -5.57 -29.30
N HIS A 252 -10.73 -5.58 -28.64
CA HIS A 252 -11.50 -4.37 -28.39
C HIS A 252 -10.72 -3.31 -27.61
N LEU A 253 -9.94 -3.72 -26.59
CA LEU A 253 -9.09 -2.81 -25.84
C LEU A 253 -7.93 -2.25 -26.69
N LYS A 254 -7.27 -3.11 -27.47
CA LYS A 254 -6.20 -2.73 -28.39
C LYS A 254 -6.68 -1.70 -29.42
N ASP A 255 -7.88 -1.88 -29.95
CA ASP A 255 -8.43 -1.00 -30.97
C ASP A 255 -8.89 0.35 -30.40
N LYS A 256 -9.23 0.42 -29.09
CA LYS A 256 -9.74 1.64 -28.44
C LYS A 256 -8.70 2.48 -27.72
N PHE A 257 -7.64 1.87 -27.21
CA PHE A 257 -6.66 2.54 -26.38
C PHE A 257 -5.24 2.33 -26.90
N ASN A 258 -4.44 3.39 -26.87
CA ASN A 258 -2.99 3.29 -27.13
C ASN A 258 -2.31 2.76 -25.84
N LEU A 259 -2.21 1.43 -25.72
CA LEU A 259 -1.59 0.76 -24.59
C LEU A 259 -0.16 0.37 -24.92
N THR A 260 0.78 0.73 -24.06
CA THR A 260 2.19 0.28 -24.15
C THR A 260 2.28 -1.21 -23.95
N SER A 261 1.43 -1.76 -23.06
CA SER A 261 1.45 -3.16 -22.67
C SER A 261 0.02 -3.67 -22.46
N LEU A 262 -0.41 -4.65 -23.25
CA LEU A 262 -1.67 -5.35 -23.06
C LEU A 262 -1.39 -6.83 -22.84
N LEU A 263 -1.71 -7.30 -21.62
CA LEU A 263 -1.32 -8.59 -21.09
C LEU A 263 -2.54 -9.38 -20.63
N TYR A 264 -2.37 -10.70 -20.55
CA TYR A 264 -3.34 -11.55 -19.89
C TYR A 264 -2.67 -12.75 -19.20
N CYS A 265 -3.43 -13.41 -18.34
CA CYS A 265 -3.07 -14.72 -17.80
C CYS A 265 -4.35 -15.54 -17.51
N ILE A 266 -4.19 -16.86 -17.48
CA ILE A 266 -5.24 -17.80 -17.06
C ILE A 266 -4.91 -18.26 -15.64
N ASN A 267 -5.74 -17.88 -14.67
CA ASN A 267 -5.54 -18.21 -13.27
C ASN A 267 -6.74 -18.93 -12.67
N SER A 268 -6.74 -20.24 -12.72
CA SER A 268 -7.79 -21.12 -12.17
C SER A 268 -7.63 -21.45 -10.69
N LYS A 269 -6.63 -20.85 -9.99
CA LYS A 269 -6.34 -21.12 -8.59
C LYS A 269 -7.37 -20.48 -7.63
N ALA A 270 -7.34 -20.89 -6.37
CA ALA A 270 -8.23 -20.33 -5.36
C ALA A 270 -7.96 -18.85 -5.04
N ASN A 271 -6.70 -18.41 -5.16
CA ASN A 271 -6.28 -17.01 -4.95
C ASN A 271 -6.00 -16.34 -6.30
N ASP A 272 -5.95 -15.01 -6.30
CA ASP A 272 -5.75 -14.14 -7.47
C ASP A 272 -4.30 -13.67 -7.64
N THR A 273 -3.33 -14.29 -6.94
CA THR A 273 -1.92 -13.91 -7.02
C THR A 273 -1.36 -14.16 -8.42
N LEU A 274 -0.48 -13.23 -8.87
CA LEU A 274 0.15 -13.27 -10.20
C LEU A 274 1.53 -13.94 -10.22
N TYR A 275 2.19 -14.08 -9.07
CA TYR A 275 3.61 -14.43 -9.01
C TYR A 275 3.94 -15.76 -9.67
N ASP A 276 3.05 -16.74 -9.57
CA ASP A 276 3.18 -18.08 -10.09
C ASP A 276 2.38 -18.33 -11.39
N GLN A 277 1.88 -17.26 -12.03
CA GLN A 277 1.14 -17.34 -13.29
C GLN A 277 2.07 -17.01 -14.46
N GLU A 278 1.86 -17.65 -15.59
CA GLU A 278 2.42 -17.22 -16.86
C GLU A 278 1.70 -15.96 -17.34
N ILE A 279 2.45 -14.90 -17.63
CA ILE A 279 1.92 -13.65 -18.17
C ILE A 279 2.18 -13.62 -19.66
N ILE A 280 1.12 -13.51 -20.45
CA ILE A 280 1.20 -13.55 -21.90
C ILE A 280 1.00 -12.14 -22.45
N VAL A 281 1.91 -11.71 -23.32
CA VAL A 281 1.83 -10.44 -24.03
C VAL A 281 0.86 -10.62 -25.21
N TYR A 282 -0.27 -9.94 -25.14
CA TYR A 282 -1.20 -9.89 -26.29
C TYR A 282 -0.78 -8.84 -27.32
N SER A 283 -0.35 -7.67 -26.86
CA SER A 283 0.10 -6.57 -27.73
C SER A 283 1.05 -5.63 -27.00
N GLY A 284 2.02 -5.08 -27.71
CA GLY A 284 2.98 -4.12 -27.19
C GLY A 284 4.13 -4.78 -26.43
N SER A 285 4.58 -4.16 -25.34
CA SER A 285 5.70 -4.59 -24.51
C SER A 285 5.24 -5.40 -23.30
N GLU A 286 6.11 -6.24 -22.73
CA GLU A 286 5.86 -6.91 -21.45
C GLU A 286 6.03 -5.97 -20.23
N PHE A 287 6.56 -4.77 -20.42
CA PHE A 287 6.83 -3.79 -19.37
C PHE A 287 6.44 -2.36 -19.77
N ILE A 288 6.31 -1.52 -18.78
CA ILE A 288 6.29 -0.05 -18.89
C ILE A 288 7.53 0.51 -18.21
N THR A 289 7.92 1.74 -18.58
CA THR A 289 9.14 2.37 -18.08
C THR A 289 8.81 3.51 -17.11
N GLU A 290 9.34 3.43 -15.89
CA GLU A 290 9.33 4.55 -14.94
C GLU A 290 10.68 5.26 -15.00
N VAL A 291 10.67 6.59 -14.90
CA VAL A 291 11.89 7.41 -14.95
C VAL A 291 12.02 8.23 -13.66
N MET A 292 13.18 8.12 -13.01
CA MET A 292 13.54 8.94 -11.85
C MET A 292 14.92 9.57 -12.08
N GLU A 293 14.97 10.89 -12.15
CA GLU A 293 16.16 11.63 -12.61
C GLU A 293 16.61 11.08 -13.99
N LYS A 294 17.80 10.53 -14.11
CA LYS A 294 18.32 9.88 -15.32
C LYS A 294 18.10 8.37 -15.38
N LEU A 295 17.56 7.78 -14.31
CA LEU A 295 17.42 6.32 -14.18
C LEU A 295 16.10 5.85 -14.79
N LYS A 296 16.17 4.74 -15.52
CA LYS A 296 15.03 4.06 -16.13
C LYS A 296 14.81 2.73 -15.43
N PHE A 297 13.59 2.47 -15.00
CA PHE A 297 13.18 1.24 -14.37
C PHE A 297 12.10 0.54 -15.18
N LYS A 298 12.38 -0.68 -15.62
CA LYS A 298 11.35 -1.53 -16.25
C LYS A 298 10.41 -2.07 -15.20
N ILE A 299 9.12 -1.91 -15.42
CA ILE A 299 8.06 -2.37 -14.53
C ILE A 299 7.19 -3.36 -15.30
N ASN A 300 7.29 -4.63 -14.99
CA ASN A 300 6.40 -5.67 -15.52
C ASN A 300 5.17 -5.88 -14.62
N ALA A 301 4.27 -6.77 -15.00
CA ALA A 301 3.04 -7.04 -14.25
C ALA A 301 3.30 -7.51 -12.81
N LYS A 302 4.39 -8.28 -12.58
CA LYS A 302 4.75 -8.87 -11.29
C LYS A 302 5.67 -7.99 -10.44
N SER A 303 6.34 -6.98 -11.04
CA SER A 303 7.29 -6.12 -10.33
C SER A 303 6.64 -5.38 -9.17
N PHE A 304 7.28 -5.42 -8.00
CA PHE A 304 6.99 -4.44 -6.96
C PHE A 304 7.61 -3.09 -7.37
N PHE A 305 6.83 -2.06 -7.32
CA PHE A 305 7.25 -0.67 -7.44
C PHE A 305 6.31 0.18 -6.58
N GLN A 306 6.84 1.23 -5.93
CA GLN A 306 6.03 2.12 -5.10
C GLN A 306 4.86 2.70 -5.91
N THR A 307 3.64 2.59 -5.37
CA THR A 307 2.43 2.91 -6.14
C THR A 307 2.10 4.40 -6.25
N ASN A 308 3.01 5.26 -5.80
CA ASN A 308 3.00 6.71 -5.98
C ASN A 308 4.42 7.13 -6.41
N SER A 309 4.65 7.29 -7.70
CA SER A 309 5.98 7.57 -8.27
C SER A 309 6.58 8.86 -7.75
N ASN A 310 5.78 9.93 -7.62
CA ASN A 310 6.25 11.23 -7.13
C ASN A 310 6.72 11.15 -5.67
N GLN A 311 5.95 10.49 -4.82
CA GLN A 311 6.32 10.33 -3.42
C GLN A 311 7.43 9.27 -3.22
N ALA A 312 7.55 8.27 -4.10
CA ALA A 312 8.70 7.37 -4.12
C ALA A 312 10.00 8.11 -4.41
N TYR A 313 9.97 9.03 -5.37
CA TYR A 313 11.11 9.89 -5.67
C TYR A 313 11.50 10.78 -4.47
N GLU A 314 10.52 11.39 -3.79
CA GLU A 314 10.78 12.16 -2.56
C GLU A 314 11.33 11.28 -1.43
N LEU A 315 10.82 10.05 -1.28
CA LEU A 315 11.33 9.07 -0.33
C LEU A 315 12.82 8.76 -0.58
N TYR A 316 13.19 8.51 -1.84
CA TYR A 316 14.55 8.18 -2.22
C TYR A 316 15.50 9.39 -2.07
N LYS A 317 15.02 10.61 -2.35
CA LYS A 317 15.79 11.84 -2.08
C LYS A 317 16.11 12.01 -0.59
N ILE A 318 15.11 11.83 0.29
CA ILE A 318 15.31 11.91 1.75
C ILE A 318 16.28 10.80 2.20
N THR A 319 16.13 9.59 1.67
CA THR A 319 17.01 8.45 1.97
C THR A 319 18.47 8.77 1.58
N ARG A 320 18.69 9.27 0.37
CA ARG A 320 20.01 9.69 -0.14
C ARG A 320 20.59 10.83 0.70
N GLU A 321 19.77 11.81 1.08
CA GLU A 321 20.17 12.92 1.96
C GLU A 321 20.59 12.42 3.35
N PHE A 322 19.81 11.51 3.94
CA PHE A 322 20.11 10.96 5.28
C PHE A 322 21.35 10.06 5.25
N ALA A 323 21.56 9.30 4.20
CA ALA A 323 22.78 8.51 4.01
C ALA A 323 24.03 9.41 3.97
N GLY A 324 23.92 10.61 3.36
CA GLY A 324 24.97 11.63 3.34
C GLY A 324 26.29 11.09 2.78
N LEU A 325 26.20 10.38 1.64
CA LEU A 325 27.29 9.70 0.96
C LEU A 325 28.26 10.70 0.34
N LYS A 326 29.57 10.38 0.37
CA LYS A 326 30.68 11.24 -0.09
C LYS A 326 31.49 10.60 -1.23
N GLY A 327 31.10 9.40 -1.69
CA GLY A 327 31.70 8.70 -2.83
C GLY A 327 32.62 7.52 -2.48
N TYR A 328 33.07 7.40 -1.24
CA TYR A 328 33.98 6.32 -0.83
C TYR A 328 33.30 5.17 -0.09
N GLU A 329 32.03 5.32 0.28
CA GLU A 329 31.33 4.39 1.14
C GLU A 329 31.00 3.07 0.42
N LEU A 330 31.08 1.98 1.17
CA LEU A 330 30.39 0.74 0.92
C LEU A 330 29.01 0.82 1.57
N VAL A 331 27.96 0.65 0.78
CA VAL A 331 26.57 0.69 1.25
C VAL A 331 25.94 -0.70 1.12
N TYR A 332 25.20 -1.13 2.14
CA TYR A 332 24.31 -2.28 2.03
C TYR A 332 22.86 -1.79 1.95
N ASP A 333 22.09 -2.34 1.00
CA ASP A 333 20.66 -2.10 0.80
C ASP A 333 19.88 -3.38 1.14
N LEU A 334 19.39 -3.45 2.38
CA LEU A 334 18.65 -4.63 2.87
C LEU A 334 17.17 -4.53 2.49
N TYR A 335 16.63 -5.63 1.97
CA TYR A 335 15.29 -5.69 1.37
C TYR A 335 15.21 -4.83 0.11
N THR A 336 16.21 -4.97 -0.76
CA THR A 336 16.44 -4.08 -1.91
C THR A 336 15.32 -4.15 -2.97
N GLY A 337 14.48 -5.20 -2.97
CA GLY A 337 13.44 -5.40 -3.97
C GLY A 337 14.02 -5.45 -5.37
N THR A 338 13.52 -4.61 -6.28
CA THR A 338 14.04 -4.45 -7.64
C THR A 338 15.26 -3.51 -7.73
N GLY A 339 15.94 -3.26 -6.61
CA GLY A 339 17.18 -2.48 -6.57
C GLY A 339 17.02 -0.98 -6.80
N THR A 340 15.82 -0.43 -6.63
CA THR A 340 15.54 0.97 -6.96
C THR A 340 16.32 1.95 -6.08
N ILE A 341 16.38 1.72 -4.75
CA ILE A 341 17.15 2.56 -3.82
C ILE A 341 18.65 2.39 -4.09
N ALA A 342 19.13 1.15 -4.19
CA ALA A 342 20.53 0.85 -4.49
C ALA A 342 21.01 1.59 -5.74
N GLN A 343 20.24 1.53 -6.83
CA GLN A 343 20.58 2.23 -8.08
C GLN A 343 20.49 3.75 -7.94
N PHE A 344 19.51 4.27 -7.18
CA PHE A 344 19.30 5.70 -6.97
C PHE A 344 20.45 6.38 -6.23
N ILE A 345 21.22 5.61 -5.44
CA ILE A 345 22.37 6.12 -4.65
C ILE A 345 23.71 5.72 -5.26
N ALA A 346 23.75 4.86 -6.26
CA ALA A 346 24.99 4.27 -6.78
C ALA A 346 26.03 5.31 -7.24
N ASP A 347 25.57 6.42 -7.81
CA ASP A 347 26.44 7.53 -8.25
C ASP A 347 27.04 8.36 -7.09
N LYS A 348 26.66 8.07 -5.85
CA LYS A 348 27.11 8.77 -4.62
C LYS A 348 27.97 7.93 -3.69
N CYS A 349 28.23 6.66 -4.03
CA CYS A 349 29.02 5.74 -3.22
C CYS A 349 30.04 4.97 -4.07
N ASN A 350 31.02 4.39 -3.42
CA ASN A 350 32.00 3.53 -4.09
C ASN A 350 31.36 2.21 -4.56
N LYS A 351 30.56 1.58 -3.69
CA LYS A 351 29.90 0.30 -3.96
C LYS A 351 28.59 0.21 -3.19
N VAL A 352 27.56 -0.36 -3.82
CA VAL A 352 26.35 -0.75 -3.12
C VAL A 352 26.07 -2.23 -3.33
N VAL A 353 25.63 -2.94 -2.28
CA VAL A 353 25.25 -4.36 -2.33
C VAL A 353 23.82 -4.49 -1.80
N GLY A 354 22.91 -4.92 -2.67
CA GLY A 354 21.51 -5.18 -2.35
C GLY A 354 21.25 -6.66 -2.03
N ILE A 355 20.43 -6.94 -1.03
CA ILE A 355 19.98 -8.29 -0.67
C ILE A 355 18.45 -8.36 -0.77
N GLU A 356 17.93 -9.37 -1.46
CA GLU A 356 16.50 -9.63 -1.60
C GLU A 356 16.23 -11.14 -1.66
N SER A 357 15.12 -11.55 -1.08
CA SER A 357 14.71 -12.96 -1.02
C SER A 357 14.06 -13.48 -2.31
N VAL A 358 13.54 -12.58 -3.15
CA VAL A 358 12.80 -12.90 -4.38
C VAL A 358 13.77 -12.90 -5.58
N PRO A 359 14.06 -14.08 -6.19
CA PRO A 359 15.00 -14.17 -7.29
C PRO A 359 14.62 -13.30 -8.51
N GLU A 360 13.34 -13.24 -8.84
CA GLU A 360 12.81 -12.45 -9.95
C GLU A 360 13.04 -10.95 -9.75
N ALA A 361 12.94 -10.46 -8.52
CA ALA A 361 13.23 -9.07 -8.20
C ALA A 361 14.71 -8.74 -8.40
N ILE A 362 15.62 -9.65 -8.01
CA ILE A 362 17.05 -9.50 -8.26
C ILE A 362 17.39 -9.56 -9.76
N ALA A 363 16.73 -10.41 -10.53
CA ALA A 363 16.92 -10.43 -11.99
C ALA A 363 16.57 -9.06 -12.60
N VAL A 364 15.43 -8.48 -12.21
CA VAL A 364 15.01 -7.13 -12.63
C VAL A 364 16.01 -6.07 -12.15
N ALA A 365 16.52 -6.17 -10.92
CA ALA A 365 17.50 -5.22 -10.38
C ALA A 365 18.80 -5.20 -11.20
N LYS A 366 19.33 -6.38 -11.60
CA LYS A 366 20.53 -6.52 -12.43
C LYS A 366 20.30 -5.96 -13.84
N GLU A 367 19.19 -6.33 -14.48
CA GLU A 367 18.82 -5.82 -15.80
C GLU A 367 18.67 -4.27 -15.77
N SER A 368 18.01 -3.73 -14.75
CA SER A 368 17.86 -2.27 -14.59
C SER A 368 19.21 -1.58 -14.39
N ALA A 369 20.13 -2.18 -13.64
CA ALA A 369 21.47 -1.62 -13.44
C ALA A 369 22.26 -1.58 -14.77
N GLU A 370 22.19 -2.64 -15.58
CA GLU A 370 22.80 -2.70 -16.93
C GLU A 370 22.23 -1.60 -17.84
N ILE A 371 20.90 -1.45 -17.91
CA ILE A 371 20.23 -0.42 -18.72
C ILE A 371 20.68 0.99 -18.33
N ASN A 372 20.91 1.21 -17.01
CA ASN A 372 21.35 2.48 -16.46
C ASN A 372 22.87 2.68 -16.49
N GLY A 373 23.65 1.70 -16.97
CA GLY A 373 25.11 1.76 -17.01
C GLY A 373 25.75 1.79 -15.60
N ILE A 374 25.08 1.21 -14.60
CA ILE A 374 25.54 1.18 -13.21
C ILE A 374 26.42 -0.06 -13.01
N THR A 375 27.70 0.15 -12.75
CA THR A 375 28.70 -0.93 -12.60
C THR A 375 29.10 -1.23 -11.16
N ASN A 376 28.72 -0.37 -10.22
CA ASN A 376 29.07 -0.46 -8.80
C ASN A 376 27.92 -0.94 -7.89
N ALA A 377 26.78 -1.36 -8.48
CA ALA A 377 25.68 -1.96 -7.76
C ALA A 377 25.68 -3.48 -7.96
N PHE A 378 25.69 -4.22 -6.86
CA PHE A 378 25.71 -5.68 -6.83
C PHE A 378 24.48 -6.20 -6.10
N PHE A 379 23.94 -7.36 -6.52
CA PHE A 379 22.70 -7.89 -5.96
C PHE A 379 22.83 -9.38 -5.66
N GLU A 380 22.48 -9.78 -4.43
CA GLU A 380 22.44 -11.17 -3.96
C GLU A 380 21.02 -11.62 -3.62
N VAL A 381 20.69 -12.85 -4.06
CA VAL A 381 19.43 -13.52 -3.74
C VAL A 381 19.56 -14.27 -2.42
N GLY A 382 18.63 -14.07 -1.49
CA GLY A 382 18.49 -14.93 -0.33
C GLY A 382 17.72 -14.32 0.83
N ASP A 383 17.30 -15.19 1.75
CA ASP A 383 16.71 -14.77 3.02
C ASP A 383 17.76 -13.96 3.81
N ILE A 384 17.47 -12.69 4.07
CA ILE A 384 18.39 -11.77 4.74
C ILE A 384 18.88 -12.34 6.08
N ARG A 385 18.05 -13.05 6.83
CA ARG A 385 18.43 -13.73 8.09
C ARG A 385 19.56 -14.72 7.92
N LYS A 386 19.67 -15.33 6.74
CA LYS A 386 20.67 -16.38 6.43
C LYS A 386 21.87 -15.81 5.68
N VAL A 387 21.61 -14.92 4.72
CA VAL A 387 22.65 -14.36 3.83
C VAL A 387 23.45 -13.28 4.53
N PHE A 388 22.80 -12.40 5.30
CA PHE A 388 23.47 -11.31 6.01
C PHE A 388 24.22 -11.84 7.24
N ASN A 389 25.40 -12.41 7.01
CA ASN A 389 26.25 -13.08 8.00
C ASN A 389 27.73 -12.69 7.80
N GLN A 390 28.63 -13.30 8.56
CA GLN A 390 30.07 -12.99 8.49
C GLN A 390 30.66 -13.33 7.11
N ASP A 391 30.21 -14.39 6.44
CA ASP A 391 30.71 -14.76 5.11
C ASP A 391 30.33 -13.71 4.06
N PHE A 392 29.12 -13.15 4.17
CA PHE A 392 28.71 -12.03 3.34
C PHE A 392 29.60 -10.81 3.54
N ILE A 393 29.89 -10.48 4.81
CA ILE A 393 30.79 -9.37 5.15
C ILE A 393 32.20 -9.62 4.64
N ASN A 394 32.70 -10.86 4.73
CA ASN A 394 34.03 -11.23 4.23
C ASN A 394 34.13 -11.09 2.70
N ARG A 395 33.03 -11.39 1.95
CA ARG A 395 33.01 -11.24 0.48
C ARG A 395 32.89 -9.79 0.03
N HIS A 396 32.12 -8.98 0.73
CA HIS A 396 31.78 -7.63 0.26
C HIS A 396 32.51 -6.51 0.97
N GLY A 397 33.00 -6.75 2.19
CA GLY A 397 33.62 -5.76 3.07
C GLY A 397 32.68 -5.27 4.18
N VAL A 398 33.19 -4.43 5.09
CA VAL A 398 32.42 -3.83 6.18
C VAL A 398 31.73 -2.58 5.65
N ALA A 399 30.39 -2.54 5.67
CA ALA A 399 29.63 -1.40 5.19
C ALA A 399 29.77 -0.19 6.11
N ASN A 400 29.96 0.98 5.52
CA ASN A 400 29.89 2.27 6.22
C ASN A 400 28.45 2.67 6.51
N VAL A 401 27.56 2.41 5.55
CA VAL A 401 26.16 2.79 5.63
C VAL A 401 25.28 1.59 5.31
N VAL A 402 24.23 1.40 6.07
CA VAL A 402 23.17 0.44 5.76
C VAL A 402 21.88 1.18 5.53
N ILE A 403 21.20 0.88 4.41
CA ILE A 403 19.84 1.32 4.12
C ILE A 403 18.94 0.09 4.27
N THR A 404 17.78 0.25 4.87
CA THR A 404 16.85 -0.88 5.07
C THR A 404 15.40 -0.41 4.93
N ASP A 405 14.60 -1.14 4.12
CA ASP A 405 13.16 -0.93 3.91
C ASP A 405 12.41 -2.26 4.11
N PRO A 406 12.30 -2.75 5.35
CA PRO A 406 11.74 -4.05 5.64
C PRO A 406 10.21 -4.07 5.48
N PRO A 407 9.58 -5.26 5.42
CA PRO A 407 8.14 -5.42 5.39
C PRO A 407 7.48 -4.87 6.66
N ARG A 408 6.13 -4.78 6.66
CA ARG A 408 5.32 -4.21 7.76
C ARG A 408 5.60 -4.77 9.15
N ASN A 409 6.17 -5.96 9.25
CA ASN A 409 6.52 -6.58 10.53
C ASN A 409 7.83 -6.03 11.13
N GLY A 410 8.54 -5.15 10.42
CA GLY A 410 9.86 -4.67 10.78
C GLY A 410 10.95 -5.69 10.45
N MET A 411 12.17 -5.44 10.95
CA MET A 411 13.28 -6.36 10.81
C MET A 411 13.15 -7.55 11.76
N HIS A 412 13.64 -8.70 11.31
CA HIS A 412 13.76 -9.86 12.19
C HIS A 412 14.84 -9.60 13.25
N PRO A 413 14.70 -10.08 14.51
CA PRO A 413 15.71 -9.87 15.56
C PRO A 413 17.12 -10.30 15.17
N ASP A 414 17.29 -11.36 14.40
CA ASP A 414 18.59 -11.81 13.91
C ASP A 414 19.26 -10.80 12.98
N VAL A 415 18.48 -10.13 12.12
CA VAL A 415 18.97 -9.07 11.22
C VAL A 415 19.45 -7.88 12.06
N ILE A 416 18.68 -7.49 13.08
CA ILE A 416 19.09 -6.42 14.02
C ILE A 416 20.38 -6.80 14.74
N LYS A 417 20.49 -8.06 15.22
CA LYS A 417 21.70 -8.57 15.84
C LYS A 417 22.93 -8.46 14.92
N GLN A 418 22.77 -8.83 13.65
CA GLN A 418 23.84 -8.72 12.66
C GLN A 418 24.21 -7.27 12.37
N LEU A 419 23.25 -6.36 12.30
CA LEU A 419 23.52 -4.91 12.18
C LEU A 419 24.30 -4.39 13.39
N LEU A 420 23.95 -4.83 14.60
CA LEU A 420 24.66 -4.46 15.82
C LEU A 420 26.08 -5.07 15.90
N ASN A 421 26.33 -6.21 15.26
CA ASN A 421 27.67 -6.81 15.13
C ASN A 421 28.49 -6.09 14.06
N LEU A 422 27.90 -5.79 12.91
CA LEU A 422 28.53 -5.05 11.81
C LEU A 422 28.95 -3.63 12.24
N THR A 423 28.13 -3.00 13.09
CA THR A 423 28.31 -1.62 13.58
C THR A 423 28.63 -0.59 12.49
N PRO A 424 27.80 -0.46 11.42
CA PRO A 424 28.03 0.58 10.42
C PRO A 424 27.95 1.98 11.05
N ASP A 425 28.61 2.96 10.44
CA ASP A 425 28.61 4.33 10.94
C ASP A 425 27.20 4.93 10.94
N LYS A 426 26.38 4.54 9.93
CA LYS A 426 25.03 5.04 9.75
C LYS A 426 24.06 3.93 9.34
N ILE A 427 22.81 4.02 9.80
CA ILE A 427 21.69 3.22 9.34
C ILE A 427 20.55 4.16 8.92
N VAL A 428 20.12 4.07 7.67
CA VAL A 428 18.89 4.75 7.18
C VAL A 428 17.78 3.72 7.14
N TYR A 429 16.79 3.87 8.05
CA TYR A 429 15.70 2.92 8.20
C TYR A 429 14.39 3.54 7.70
N ILE A 430 13.85 2.99 6.61
CA ILE A 430 12.56 3.35 6.00
C ILE A 430 11.50 2.37 6.51
N SER A 431 10.30 2.85 6.84
CA SER A 431 9.24 1.95 7.29
C SER A 431 7.84 2.50 7.00
N CYS A 432 6.98 1.62 6.48
CA CYS A 432 5.54 1.84 6.36
C CYS A 432 4.75 1.51 7.64
N ASN A 433 5.43 1.06 8.72
CA ASN A 433 4.85 0.78 10.04
C ASN A 433 5.73 1.34 11.15
N ASN A 434 5.41 2.55 11.58
CA ASN A 434 6.17 3.30 12.58
C ASN A 434 6.19 2.65 13.98
N ALA A 435 5.23 1.80 14.31
CA ALA A 435 5.23 1.09 15.60
C ALA A 435 6.28 -0.04 15.62
N THR A 436 6.38 -0.82 14.52
CA THR A 436 7.43 -1.85 14.39
C THR A 436 8.81 -1.22 14.22
N GLN A 437 8.92 -0.10 13.50
CA GLN A 437 10.16 0.67 13.43
C GLN A 437 10.61 1.11 14.83
N ALA A 438 9.74 1.75 15.61
CA ALA A 438 10.07 2.20 16.96
C ALA A 438 10.49 1.03 17.89
N ARG A 439 9.87 -0.15 17.76
CA ARG A 439 10.29 -1.39 18.44
C ARG A 439 11.72 -1.79 18.05
N ASP A 440 12.01 -1.79 16.75
CA ASP A 440 13.34 -2.16 16.26
C ASP A 440 14.41 -1.17 16.72
N LEU A 441 14.08 0.13 16.70
CA LEU A 441 14.95 1.19 17.24
C LEU A 441 15.28 0.98 18.72
N SER A 442 14.31 0.50 19.51
CA SER A 442 14.54 0.24 20.95
C SER A 442 15.63 -0.82 21.21
N LEU A 443 15.82 -1.75 20.25
CA LEU A 443 16.88 -2.77 20.33
C LEU A 443 18.27 -2.24 19.93
N MET A 444 18.32 -1.06 19.28
CA MET A 444 19.58 -0.46 18.78
C MET A 444 20.09 0.70 19.65
N LYS A 445 19.32 1.18 20.61
CA LYS A 445 19.55 2.41 21.37
C LYS A 445 20.87 2.46 22.13
N GLU A 446 21.48 1.31 22.46
CA GLU A 446 22.75 1.24 23.19
C GLU A 446 23.96 1.51 22.28
N LYS A 447 23.82 1.34 20.96
CA LYS A 447 24.91 1.54 19.99
C LYS A 447 24.64 2.67 19.01
N TYR A 448 23.39 3.12 18.90
CA TYR A 448 22.99 4.14 17.95
C TYR A 448 22.12 5.21 18.59
N LYS A 449 22.34 6.45 18.19
CA LYS A 449 21.44 7.59 18.46
C LYS A 449 20.55 7.85 17.24
N LEU A 450 19.34 8.29 17.49
CA LEU A 450 18.43 8.79 16.46
C LEU A 450 18.81 10.23 16.13
N SER A 451 19.39 10.47 14.95
CA SER A 451 19.92 11.77 14.55
C SER A 451 18.95 12.58 13.69
N LYS A 452 18.21 11.92 12.81
CA LYS A 452 17.20 12.58 11.97
C LYS A 452 15.95 11.71 11.86
N CYS A 453 14.80 12.35 11.67
CA CYS A 453 13.54 11.67 11.39
C CYS A 453 12.68 12.56 10.52
N ARG A 454 12.16 12.00 9.43
CA ARG A 454 11.22 12.67 8.56
C ARG A 454 10.16 11.72 8.05
N ALA A 455 8.92 12.03 8.33
CA ALA A 455 7.77 11.33 7.76
C ALA A 455 7.48 11.80 6.33
N LEU A 456 6.83 10.93 5.55
CA LEU A 456 6.40 11.22 4.18
C LEU A 456 4.99 10.67 3.95
N ASP A 457 4.12 11.48 3.33
CA ASP A 457 2.78 11.04 2.96
C ASP A 457 2.78 10.34 1.59
N MET A 458 3.08 9.04 1.59
CA MET A 458 3.06 8.21 0.38
C MET A 458 1.64 8.03 -0.18
N PHE A 459 0.62 8.01 0.72
CA PHE A 459 -0.75 7.65 0.37
C PHE A 459 -1.76 8.66 0.92
N PRO A 460 -1.90 9.85 0.30
CA PRO A 460 -2.98 10.79 0.61
C PRO A 460 -4.36 10.12 0.64
N GLN A 461 -5.29 10.65 1.42
CA GLN A 461 -6.64 10.13 1.63
C GLN A 461 -6.71 8.80 2.40
N THR A 462 -5.57 8.33 2.93
CA THR A 462 -5.46 7.12 3.76
C THR A 462 -4.69 7.43 5.05
N GLN A 463 -4.76 6.52 6.02
CA GLN A 463 -3.99 6.60 7.27
C GLN A 463 -2.53 6.13 7.12
N HIS A 464 -2.14 5.57 5.97
CA HIS A 464 -0.80 5.05 5.76
C HIS A 464 0.23 6.18 5.68
N ILE A 465 1.41 5.88 6.19
CA ILE A 465 2.52 6.84 6.31
C ILE A 465 3.83 6.08 6.12
N GLU A 466 4.81 6.71 5.49
CA GLU A 466 6.19 6.26 5.47
C GLU A 466 7.02 7.12 6.43
N ASN A 467 7.95 6.51 7.13
CA ASN A 467 8.86 7.23 8.02
C ASN A 467 10.30 6.83 7.75
N ILE A 468 11.16 7.82 7.60
CA ILE A 468 12.59 7.64 7.37
C ILE A 468 13.32 8.16 8.60
N VAL A 469 14.22 7.36 9.16
CA VAL A 469 15.07 7.73 10.27
C VAL A 469 16.54 7.51 9.91
N LEU A 470 17.40 8.38 10.43
CA LEU A 470 18.84 8.21 10.42
C LEU A 470 19.31 7.86 11.84
N LEU A 471 19.97 6.73 11.94
CA LEU A 471 20.71 6.32 13.11
C LEU A 471 22.21 6.54 12.87
N GLU A 472 22.89 7.15 13.82
CA GLU A 472 24.34 7.30 13.82
C GLU A 472 24.92 6.58 15.01
N LYS A 473 26.06 5.93 14.80
CA LYS A 473 26.81 5.21 15.83
C LYS A 473 27.19 6.19 16.95
N ILE A 474 27.07 5.75 18.21
CA ILE A 474 27.46 6.51 19.39
C ILE A 474 28.97 6.43 19.59
#